data_b44003d1fbedb71e7463751ff8775729
#
_entry.id   b44003d1fbedb71e7463751ff8775729
#
_cell.length_a   1.000
_cell.length_b   1.000
_cell.length_c   1.000
_cell.angle_alpha   90.00
_cell.angle_beta   90.00
_cell.angle_gamma   90.00
#
_symmetry.space_group_name_H-M   'P 1'
#
loop_
_entity.id
_entity.type
_entity.pdbx_description
1 polymer ?
#
loop_
_entity_poly.entity_id
_entity_poly.type
_entity_poly.pdbx_seq_one_letter_code
_entity_poly.pdbx_strand_id
1 'polypeptide(L)'
;MHALVLYESMYGNTRKVATAVADGLSAGATVSTARAKAVTADDVAAADLVVVGGPTHAWTMSRPATRRGAVEATHKPKGSTLVVEDGAQDAGLREWIDALPRHGAAKQFATFDTRRRAPLGLSGSAARAARRRLTHRGWHSVRPSQAFYVTKSDQLEPGELAHARAWGEALLTG
;
A
#
# COMPACT_ATOMS: atom_id res chain seq x y z
N MET A 1 4.05 1.72 21.22
CA MET A 1 4.27 1.08 19.91
C MET A 1 4.42 2.16 18.86
N HIS A 2 5.43 2.05 18.01
CA HIS A 2 5.60 2.92 16.83
C HIS A 2 5.21 2.14 15.57
N ALA A 3 4.26 2.65 14.80
CA ALA A 3 3.83 2.08 13.54
C ALA A 3 4.26 2.97 12.36
N LEU A 4 4.85 2.36 11.35
CA LEU A 4 5.20 3.00 10.07
C LEU A 4 4.20 2.54 9.00
N VAL A 5 3.43 3.48 8.44
CA VAL A 5 2.56 3.22 7.29
C VAL A 5 3.25 3.74 6.04
N LEU A 6 3.76 2.85 5.21
CA LEU A 6 4.37 3.22 3.95
C LEU A 6 3.49 2.83 2.77
N TYR A 7 3.49 3.67 1.74
CA TYR A 7 2.60 3.47 0.61
C TYR A 7 3.21 3.90 -0.74
N GLU A 8 2.71 3.27 -1.79
CA GLU A 8 2.78 3.73 -3.17
C GLU A 8 1.39 4.21 -3.59
N SER A 9 1.29 5.34 -4.27
CA SER A 9 0.01 5.86 -4.75
C SER A 9 0.18 6.55 -6.10
N MET A 10 -0.76 6.27 -7.03
CA MET A 10 -0.76 6.82 -8.39
C MET A 10 -1.75 7.98 -8.53
N TYR A 11 -2.98 7.77 -8.11
CA TYR A 11 -4.11 8.72 -8.25
C TYR A 11 -4.69 9.16 -6.90
N GLY A 12 -3.98 8.98 -5.80
CA GLY A 12 -4.36 9.41 -4.47
C GLY A 12 -5.19 8.42 -3.66
N ASN A 13 -5.79 7.39 -4.24
CA ASN A 13 -6.64 6.47 -3.49
C ASN A 13 -5.87 5.70 -2.41
N THR A 14 -4.72 5.14 -2.76
CA THR A 14 -3.90 4.39 -1.81
C THR A 14 -3.37 5.30 -0.69
N ARG A 15 -3.03 6.56 -1.01
CA ARG A 15 -2.64 7.55 0.01
C ARG A 15 -3.79 7.82 0.99
N LYS A 16 -5.02 8.04 0.48
CA LYS A 16 -6.20 8.26 1.33
C LYS A 16 -6.44 7.06 2.26
N VAL A 17 -6.33 5.84 1.75
CA VAL A 17 -6.42 4.60 2.54
C VAL A 17 -5.30 4.54 3.58
N ALA A 18 -4.04 4.82 3.19
CA ALA A 18 -2.91 4.85 4.11
C ALA A 18 -3.12 5.84 5.27
N THR A 19 -3.63 7.03 4.96
CA THR A 19 -4.00 8.04 5.98
C THR A 19 -5.09 7.49 6.93
N ALA A 20 -6.15 6.92 6.40
CA ALA A 20 -7.24 6.36 7.22
C ALA A 20 -6.77 5.19 8.10
N VAL A 21 -5.86 4.34 7.60
CA VAL A 21 -5.22 3.28 8.39
C VAL A 21 -4.36 3.88 9.51
N ALA A 22 -3.60 4.93 9.21
CA ALA A 22 -2.79 5.63 10.19
C ALA A 22 -3.65 6.28 11.29
N ASP A 23 -4.79 6.88 10.90
CA ASP A 23 -5.77 7.44 11.84
C ASP A 23 -6.30 6.35 12.80
N GLY A 24 -6.59 5.16 12.28
CA GLY A 24 -7.02 4.03 13.10
C GLY A 24 -5.93 3.55 14.07
N LEU A 25 -4.69 3.41 13.59
CA LEU A 25 -3.55 3.03 14.41
C LEU A 25 -3.23 4.06 15.51
N SER A 26 -3.51 5.35 15.28
CA SER A 26 -3.24 6.43 16.23
C SER A 26 -4.05 6.33 17.52
N ALA A 27 -5.06 5.44 17.57
CA ALA A 27 -5.81 5.14 18.78
C ALA A 27 -4.93 4.44 19.87
N GLY A 28 -3.81 3.82 19.50
CA GLY A 28 -2.94 3.09 20.43
C GLY A 28 -1.46 3.06 20.05
N ALA A 29 -1.05 3.82 19.03
CA ALA A 29 0.32 3.87 18.56
C ALA A 29 0.74 5.29 18.15
N THR A 30 2.04 5.57 18.24
CA THR A 30 2.65 6.69 17.50
C THR A 30 2.81 6.26 16.05
N VAL A 31 2.30 7.04 15.10
CA VAL A 31 2.26 6.64 13.69
C VAL A 31 3.04 7.63 12.84
N SER A 32 3.90 7.11 11.98
CA SER A 32 4.48 7.86 10.86
C SER A 32 3.99 7.33 9.53
N THR A 33 3.80 8.22 8.55
CA THR A 33 3.38 7.87 7.20
C THR A 33 4.34 8.44 6.18
N ALA A 34 4.72 7.61 5.18
CA ALA A 34 5.61 8.06 4.12
C ALA A 34 5.35 7.32 2.79
N ARG A 35 5.73 7.94 1.67
CA ARG A 35 5.84 7.21 0.40
C ARG A 35 6.97 6.20 0.48
N ALA A 36 6.82 5.05 -0.15
CA ALA A 36 7.82 3.96 -0.13
C ALA A 36 9.23 4.45 -0.52
N LYS A 37 9.34 5.36 -1.49
CA LYS A 37 10.62 5.96 -1.91
C LYS A 37 11.35 6.70 -0.78
N ALA A 38 10.62 7.32 0.13
CA ALA A 38 11.18 8.15 1.20
C ALA A 38 11.55 7.35 2.46
N VAL A 39 11.14 6.10 2.56
CA VAL A 39 11.36 5.25 3.75
C VAL A 39 12.78 4.71 3.76
N THR A 40 13.51 5.03 4.81
CA THR A 40 14.89 4.59 5.05
C THR A 40 14.96 3.29 5.86
N ALA A 41 16.15 2.71 5.94
CA ALA A 41 16.39 1.55 6.80
C ALA A 41 16.20 1.90 8.29
N ASP A 42 16.53 3.13 8.69
CA ASP A 42 16.39 3.61 10.07
C ASP A 42 14.91 3.77 10.45
N ASP A 43 14.06 4.26 9.52
CA ASP A 43 12.61 4.32 9.74
C ASP A 43 12.03 2.93 9.98
N VAL A 44 12.46 1.94 9.20
CA VAL A 44 12.06 0.54 9.37
C VAL A 44 12.59 -0.02 10.68
N ALA A 45 13.84 0.28 11.04
CA ALA A 45 14.44 -0.20 12.29
C ALA A 45 13.69 0.33 13.52
N ALA A 46 13.28 1.59 13.50
CA ALA A 46 12.56 2.25 14.59
C ALA A 46 11.10 1.78 14.76
N ALA A 47 10.50 1.18 13.73
CA ALA A 47 9.11 0.76 13.77
C ALA A 47 8.95 -0.63 14.42
N ASP A 48 7.94 -0.77 15.30
CA ASP A 48 7.48 -2.05 15.85
C ASP A 48 6.58 -2.78 14.84
N LEU A 49 5.74 -2.02 14.10
CA LEU A 49 4.85 -2.50 13.06
C LEU A 49 5.05 -1.71 11.78
N VAL A 50 5.23 -2.43 10.65
CA VAL A 50 5.32 -1.81 9.32
C VAL A 50 4.09 -2.18 8.49
N VAL A 51 3.28 -1.18 8.13
CA VAL A 51 2.10 -1.37 7.28
C VAL A 51 2.45 -0.94 5.85
N VAL A 52 2.28 -1.84 4.90
CA VAL A 52 2.73 -1.67 3.50
C VAL A 52 1.54 -1.65 2.56
N GLY A 53 1.33 -0.53 1.86
CA GLY A 53 0.19 -0.34 0.99
C GLY A 53 0.52 0.10 -0.43
N GLY A 54 -0.18 -0.44 -1.43
CA GLY A 54 0.00 -0.04 -2.82
C GLY A 54 -1.15 -0.38 -3.74
N PRO A 55 -1.21 0.26 -4.92
CA PRO A 55 -2.22 -0.07 -5.90
C PRO A 55 -1.89 -1.40 -6.59
N THR A 56 -2.92 -2.17 -6.92
CA THR A 56 -2.75 -3.35 -7.77
C THR A 56 -2.69 -2.93 -9.24
N HIS A 57 -1.54 -3.11 -9.86
CA HIS A 57 -1.29 -2.90 -11.28
C HIS A 57 -1.04 -4.24 -11.98
N ALA A 58 -1.78 -4.51 -13.05
CA ALA A 58 -1.59 -5.72 -13.85
C ALA A 58 -1.38 -6.96 -12.95
N TRP A 59 -2.32 -7.22 -12.05
CA TRP A 59 -2.40 -8.39 -11.16
C TRP A 59 -1.43 -8.42 -9.96
N THR A 60 -0.56 -7.41 -9.79
CA THR A 60 0.49 -7.42 -8.76
C THR A 60 0.90 -5.99 -8.37
N MET A 61 2.00 -5.86 -7.61
CA MET A 61 2.66 -4.57 -7.38
C MET A 61 3.10 -3.93 -8.68
N SER A 62 3.08 -2.61 -8.74
CA SER A 62 3.52 -1.84 -9.90
C SER A 62 4.94 -2.20 -10.36
N ARG A 63 5.25 -1.80 -11.57
CA ARG A 63 6.59 -1.79 -12.18
C ARG A 63 6.81 -0.43 -12.84
N PRO A 64 8.06 -0.01 -13.10
CA PRO A 64 8.29 1.26 -13.80
C PRO A 64 7.47 1.40 -15.09
N ALA A 65 7.38 0.33 -15.89
CA ALA A 65 6.59 0.33 -17.13
C ALA A 65 5.09 0.53 -16.88
N THR A 66 4.51 -0.13 -15.87
CA THR A 66 3.07 0.02 -15.55
C THR A 66 2.76 1.38 -14.94
N ARG A 67 3.70 1.98 -14.20
CA ARG A 67 3.54 3.35 -13.70
C ARG A 67 3.57 4.37 -14.83
N ARG A 68 4.52 4.25 -15.78
CA ARG A 68 4.53 5.10 -16.99
C ARG A 68 3.25 4.97 -17.79
N GLY A 69 2.81 3.74 -18.10
CA GLY A 69 1.56 3.50 -18.82
C GLY A 69 0.32 4.08 -18.13
N ALA A 70 0.28 4.08 -16.78
CA ALA A 70 -0.80 4.71 -16.02
C ALA A 70 -0.80 6.24 -16.17
N VAL A 71 0.37 6.87 -16.20
CA VAL A 71 0.49 8.31 -16.46
C VAL A 71 0.10 8.64 -17.89
N GLU A 72 0.60 7.90 -18.89
CA GLU A 72 0.25 8.07 -20.29
C GLU A 72 -1.26 7.93 -20.54
N ALA A 73 -1.93 7.06 -19.79
CA ALA A 73 -3.38 6.86 -19.88
C ALA A 73 -4.19 8.10 -19.50
N THR A 74 -3.64 8.99 -18.65
CA THR A 74 -4.31 10.24 -18.25
C THR A 74 -4.22 11.32 -19.32
N HIS A 75 -3.28 11.22 -20.25
CA HIS A 75 -3.10 12.17 -21.36
C HIS A 75 -3.96 11.85 -22.59
N LYS A 76 -4.73 10.77 -22.57
CA LYS A 76 -5.61 10.42 -23.69
C LYS A 76 -6.84 11.32 -23.75
N PRO A 77 -7.29 11.76 -24.97
CA PRO A 77 -8.33 12.80 -25.16
C PRO A 77 -9.73 12.44 -24.69
N LYS A 78 -10.00 11.23 -24.24
CA LYS A 78 -11.32 10.79 -23.77
C LYS A 78 -11.38 10.79 -22.24
N GLY A 79 -11.62 12.00 -21.67
CA GLY A 79 -12.38 12.13 -20.42
C GLY A 79 -11.78 11.51 -19.14
N SER A 80 -10.45 11.32 -19.04
CA SER A 80 -9.89 10.94 -17.74
C SER A 80 -9.89 12.16 -16.82
N THR A 81 -10.65 12.10 -15.73
CA THR A 81 -10.61 13.07 -14.63
C THR A 81 -9.53 12.71 -13.60
N LEU A 82 -8.70 11.69 -13.90
CA LEU A 82 -7.67 11.23 -13.00
C LEU A 82 -6.49 12.22 -12.97
N VAL A 83 -6.17 12.67 -11.78
CA VAL A 83 -4.98 13.49 -11.53
C VAL A 83 -3.89 12.57 -11.00
N VAL A 84 -2.75 12.56 -11.69
CA VAL A 84 -1.57 11.83 -11.25
C VAL A 84 -0.94 12.58 -10.08
N GLU A 85 -0.64 11.88 -8.99
CA GLU A 85 0.05 12.47 -7.86
C GLU A 85 1.54 12.72 -8.16
N ASP A 86 2.09 13.77 -7.56
CA ASP A 86 3.54 13.99 -7.58
C ASP A 86 4.27 12.77 -7.02
N GLY A 87 5.35 12.36 -7.71
CA GLY A 87 6.10 11.18 -7.35
C GLY A 87 5.43 9.83 -7.68
N ALA A 88 4.32 9.82 -8.44
CA ALA A 88 3.64 8.58 -8.84
C ALA A 88 4.51 7.64 -9.70
N GLN A 89 5.52 8.19 -10.40
CA GLN A 89 6.48 7.41 -11.20
C GLN A 89 7.74 7.01 -10.44
N ASP A 90 7.92 7.49 -9.22
CA ASP A 90 9.07 7.16 -8.38
C ASP A 90 9.13 5.65 -8.07
N ALA A 91 10.23 5.24 -7.42
CA ALA A 91 10.38 3.88 -6.91
C ALA A 91 9.19 3.52 -6.00
N GLY A 92 8.53 2.43 -6.31
CA GLY A 92 7.36 1.96 -5.59
C GLY A 92 7.66 0.85 -4.60
N LEU A 93 6.62 0.15 -4.17
CA LEU A 93 6.74 -0.93 -3.19
C LEU A 93 7.67 -2.06 -3.63
N ARG A 94 7.68 -2.38 -4.93
CA ARG A 94 8.52 -3.46 -5.45
C ARG A 94 9.99 -3.15 -5.24
N GLU A 95 10.42 -1.98 -5.68
CA GLU A 95 11.80 -1.52 -5.57
C GLU A 95 12.20 -1.37 -4.11
N TRP A 96 11.32 -0.82 -3.28
CA TRP A 96 11.55 -0.70 -1.84
C TRP A 96 11.75 -2.07 -1.17
N ILE A 97 10.88 -3.04 -1.43
CA ILE A 97 11.03 -4.40 -0.90
C ILE A 97 12.32 -5.05 -1.43
N ASP A 98 12.64 -4.86 -2.71
CA ASP A 98 13.83 -5.47 -3.32
C ASP A 98 15.13 -4.88 -2.74
N ALA A 99 15.12 -3.63 -2.28
CA ALA A 99 16.24 -2.97 -1.60
C ALA A 99 16.42 -3.41 -0.13
N LEU A 100 15.40 -4.03 0.50
CA LEU A 100 15.54 -4.53 1.87
C LEU A 100 16.60 -5.64 1.96
N PRO A 101 17.39 -5.70 3.06
CA PRO A 101 18.31 -6.79 3.31
C PRO A 101 17.60 -8.15 3.25
N ARG A 102 18.25 -9.14 2.65
CA ARG A 102 17.71 -10.52 2.57
C ARG A 102 17.68 -11.21 3.94
N HIS A 103 18.60 -10.84 4.80
CA HIS A 103 18.78 -11.36 6.15
C HIS A 103 18.89 -10.19 7.11
N GLY A 104 17.77 -9.54 7.37
CA GLY A 104 17.64 -8.45 8.33
C GLY A 104 16.89 -8.88 9.59
N ALA A 105 16.76 -7.96 10.55
CA ALA A 105 15.91 -8.18 11.71
C ALA A 105 14.46 -8.46 11.27
N ALA A 106 13.87 -9.51 11.83
CA ALA A 106 12.47 -9.81 11.63
C ALA A 106 11.59 -8.63 12.11
N LYS A 107 10.60 -8.25 11.30
CA LYS A 107 9.65 -7.19 11.62
C LYS A 107 8.23 -7.72 11.57
N GLN A 108 7.38 -7.19 12.43
CA GLN A 108 5.93 -7.35 12.28
C GLN A 108 5.43 -6.47 11.15
N PHE A 109 4.54 -7.00 10.32
CA PHE A 109 4.00 -6.22 9.22
C PHE A 109 2.55 -6.61 8.87
N ALA A 110 1.86 -5.66 8.23
CA ALA A 110 0.59 -5.88 7.57
C ALA A 110 0.65 -5.32 6.15
N THR A 111 -0.21 -5.81 5.26
CA THR A 111 -0.25 -5.34 3.88
C THR A 111 -1.67 -5.02 3.43
N PHE A 112 -1.82 -3.96 2.64
CA PHE A 112 -3.07 -3.64 1.97
C PHE A 112 -2.87 -3.26 0.51
N ASP A 113 -3.92 -3.36 -0.29
CA ASP A 113 -3.93 -2.79 -1.63
C ASP A 113 -5.24 -2.06 -1.95
N THR A 114 -5.16 -1.16 -2.93
CA THR A 114 -6.33 -0.60 -3.59
C THR A 114 -6.48 -1.24 -4.97
N ARG A 115 -7.71 -1.69 -5.28
CA ARG A 115 -7.99 -2.36 -6.55
C ARG A 115 -9.46 -2.33 -6.91
N ARG A 116 -9.77 -2.55 -8.18
CA ARG A 116 -11.16 -2.78 -8.60
C ARG A 116 -11.65 -4.14 -8.14
N ARG A 117 -12.95 -4.26 -7.89
CA ARG A 117 -13.56 -5.58 -7.69
C ARG A 117 -13.45 -6.39 -8.98
N ALA A 118 -13.12 -7.65 -8.85
CA ALA A 118 -13.11 -8.60 -9.96
C ALA A 118 -13.72 -9.93 -9.49
N PRO A 119 -14.27 -10.73 -10.41
CA PRO A 119 -14.76 -12.07 -10.08
C PRO A 119 -13.68 -12.91 -9.38
N LEU A 120 -14.11 -13.83 -8.52
CA LEU A 120 -13.24 -14.75 -7.77
C LEU A 120 -12.26 -15.46 -8.71
N GLY A 121 -10.98 -15.43 -8.34
CA GLY A 121 -9.90 -16.06 -9.10
C GLY A 121 -9.27 -15.20 -10.20
N LEU A 122 -9.93 -14.09 -10.62
CA LEU A 122 -9.45 -13.22 -11.71
C LEU A 122 -8.78 -11.92 -11.21
N SER A 123 -8.64 -11.73 -9.91
CA SER A 123 -7.99 -10.53 -9.35
C SER A 123 -6.63 -10.86 -8.77
N GLY A 124 -5.61 -10.24 -9.31
CA GLY A 124 -4.30 -10.15 -8.65
C GLY A 124 -4.38 -9.28 -7.38
N SER A 125 -3.29 -9.22 -6.63
CA SER A 125 -3.19 -8.41 -5.42
C SER A 125 -1.76 -7.97 -5.18
N ALA A 126 -1.56 -6.66 -5.13
CA ALA A 126 -0.29 -6.06 -4.73
C ALA A 126 0.02 -6.41 -3.27
N ALA A 127 -0.98 -6.38 -2.38
CA ALA A 127 -0.81 -6.72 -0.97
C ALA A 127 -0.35 -8.16 -0.76
N ARG A 128 -0.97 -9.14 -1.45
CA ARG A 128 -0.54 -10.55 -1.36
C ARG A 128 0.88 -10.74 -1.92
N ALA A 129 1.21 -10.05 -3.00
CA ALA A 129 2.54 -10.11 -3.59
C ALA A 129 3.59 -9.50 -2.64
N ALA A 130 3.30 -8.36 -2.02
CA ALA A 130 4.15 -7.74 -1.01
C ALA A 130 4.30 -8.66 0.22
N ARG A 131 3.18 -9.17 0.76
CA ARG A 131 3.19 -10.11 1.89
C ARG A 131 4.11 -11.29 1.63
N ARG A 132 3.95 -11.97 0.49
CA ARG A 132 4.80 -13.12 0.14
C ARG A 132 6.28 -12.75 0.15
N ARG A 133 6.65 -11.61 -0.46
CA ARG A 133 8.06 -11.17 -0.53
C ARG A 133 8.64 -10.80 0.83
N LEU A 134 7.87 -10.13 1.69
CA LEU A 134 8.30 -9.77 3.04
C LEU A 134 8.44 -11.02 3.93
N THR A 135 7.51 -11.97 3.83
CA THR A 135 7.62 -13.24 4.53
C THR A 135 8.86 -14.03 4.11
N HIS A 136 9.21 -14.02 2.82
CA HIS A 136 10.47 -14.64 2.34
C HIS A 136 11.73 -13.93 2.86
N ARG A 137 11.62 -12.72 3.41
CA ARG A 137 12.70 -12.01 4.12
C ARG A 137 12.68 -12.21 5.63
N GLY A 138 11.88 -13.16 6.12
CA GLY A 138 11.77 -13.47 7.54
C GLY A 138 10.87 -12.54 8.35
N TRP A 139 10.10 -11.66 7.69
CA TRP A 139 9.15 -10.81 8.38
C TRP A 139 7.86 -11.55 8.75
N HIS A 140 7.20 -11.16 9.82
CA HIS A 140 6.00 -11.82 10.36
C HIS A 140 4.75 -10.99 10.06
N SER A 141 3.83 -11.57 9.27
CA SER A 141 2.55 -10.92 8.95
C SER A 141 1.59 -11.06 10.13
N VAL A 142 1.16 -9.93 10.71
CA VAL A 142 0.23 -9.92 11.87
C VAL A 142 -1.21 -10.19 11.46
N ARG A 143 -1.58 -9.94 10.18
CA ARG A 143 -2.92 -10.20 9.64
C ARG A 143 -2.88 -10.60 8.17
N PRO A 144 -3.94 -11.24 7.65
CA PRO A 144 -4.13 -11.42 6.21
C PRO A 144 -4.07 -10.09 5.45
N SER A 145 -3.63 -10.14 4.19
CA SER A 145 -3.61 -8.94 3.32
C SER A 145 -5.02 -8.38 3.12
N GLN A 146 -5.18 -7.08 3.31
CA GLN A 146 -6.45 -6.37 3.18
C GLN A 146 -6.59 -5.74 1.78
N ALA A 147 -7.79 -5.76 1.23
CA ALA A 147 -8.14 -5.06 0.00
C ALA A 147 -9.10 -3.90 0.28
N PHE A 148 -8.89 -2.78 -0.38
CA PHE A 148 -9.80 -1.63 -0.43
C PHE A 148 -10.19 -1.38 -1.88
N TYR A 149 -11.46 -1.13 -2.12
CA TYR A 149 -11.98 -1.18 -3.47
C TYR A 149 -12.17 0.21 -4.08
N VAL A 150 -11.88 0.27 -5.37
CA VAL A 150 -12.14 1.45 -6.20
C VAL A 150 -13.15 1.13 -7.28
N THR A 151 -13.93 2.13 -7.67
CA THR A 151 -14.91 2.07 -8.75
C THR A 151 -14.22 1.98 -10.11
N LYS A 152 -15.00 1.82 -11.19
CA LYS A 152 -14.50 1.87 -12.57
C LYS A 152 -13.91 3.22 -12.96
N SER A 153 -14.30 4.30 -12.27
CA SER A 153 -13.75 5.65 -12.42
C SER A 153 -12.56 5.93 -11.50
N ASP A 154 -11.98 4.90 -10.89
CA ASP A 154 -10.83 4.99 -9.99
C ASP A 154 -11.06 5.93 -8.79
N GLN A 155 -12.28 5.95 -8.25
CA GLN A 155 -12.61 6.57 -6.97
C GLN A 155 -12.81 5.48 -5.91
N LEU A 156 -12.44 5.75 -4.65
CA LEU A 156 -12.75 4.81 -3.57
C LEU A 156 -14.26 4.54 -3.49
N GLU A 157 -14.64 3.28 -3.30
CA GLU A 157 -16.03 2.93 -3.06
C GLU A 157 -16.52 3.55 -1.73
N PRO A 158 -17.83 3.84 -1.60
CA PRO A 158 -18.40 4.34 -0.35
C PRO A 158 -18.07 3.43 0.83
N GLY A 159 -17.66 4.01 1.95
CA GLY A 159 -17.33 3.28 3.18
C GLY A 159 -15.88 2.77 3.28
N GLU A 160 -15.10 2.76 2.20
CA GLU A 160 -13.73 2.20 2.23
C GLU A 160 -12.78 2.96 3.16
N LEU A 161 -12.94 4.27 3.37
CA LEU A 161 -12.13 5.00 4.34
C LEU A 161 -12.48 4.64 5.80
N ALA A 162 -13.77 4.46 6.11
CA ALA A 162 -14.19 3.99 7.43
C ALA A 162 -13.70 2.56 7.68
N HIS A 163 -13.77 1.70 6.67
CA HIS A 163 -13.22 0.35 6.70
C HIS A 163 -11.70 0.35 6.91
N ALA A 164 -10.97 1.25 6.24
CA ALA A 164 -9.52 1.38 6.40
C ALA A 164 -9.13 1.82 7.82
N ARG A 165 -9.85 2.78 8.39
CA ARG A 165 -9.65 3.21 9.77
C ARG A 165 -9.92 2.05 10.75
N ALA A 166 -11.05 1.36 10.63
CA ALA A 166 -11.38 0.22 11.48
C ALA A 166 -10.35 -0.91 11.35
N TRP A 167 -9.83 -1.15 10.15
CA TRP A 167 -8.75 -2.11 9.95
C TRP A 167 -7.46 -1.66 10.64
N GLY A 168 -7.12 -0.37 10.60
CA GLY A 168 -5.99 0.21 11.34
C GLY A 168 -6.13 0.00 12.85
N GLU A 169 -7.30 0.28 13.43
CA GLU A 169 -7.60 0.01 14.84
C GLU A 169 -7.42 -1.48 15.19
N ALA A 170 -7.89 -2.37 14.31
CA ALA A 170 -7.78 -3.80 14.50
C ALA A 170 -6.33 -4.32 14.46
N LEU A 171 -5.38 -3.60 13.86
CA LEU A 171 -3.94 -3.95 13.89
C LEU A 171 -3.30 -3.76 15.28
N LEU A 172 -3.94 -3.03 16.20
CA LEU A 172 -3.46 -2.83 17.56
C LEU A 172 -3.71 -4.05 18.47
N THR A 173 -4.63 -4.92 18.11
CA THR A 173 -5.11 -6.06 18.92
C THR A 173 -4.76 -7.42 18.35
N GLY A 174 -3.82 -7.46 17.40
CA GLY A 174 -3.48 -8.62 16.58
C GLY A 174 -2.42 -9.52 17.05
#